data_1f8ab5030b4cb7fc4eac85c9c569980f
#
_entry.id   1f8ab5030b4cb7fc4eac85c9c569980f
#
_cell.length_a   1.000
_cell.length_b   1.000
_cell.length_c   1.000
_cell.angle_alpha   90.00
_cell.angle_beta   90.00
_cell.angle_gamma   90.00
#
_symmetry.space_group_name_H-M   'P 1'
#
loop_
_entity.id
_entity.type
_entity.pdbx_description
1 polymer ?
#
loop_
_entity_poly.entity_id
_entity_poly.type
_entity_poly.pdbx_seq_one_letter_code
_entity_poly.pdbx_strand_id
1 'polypeptide(L)'
;MKFCVKNDLSIFEFHDSEFSFVSYDGTDLVVSASMVNIHKDTPQNTSDHDLEITSAQITFKNFHSPTYEPGRVWEMGEDGKSYPVGPQVIFREKDAIDRILEELQNEITIFHFEKEDHGYSIGGCGVEPYFTMEFDFDHVIVCWDEYKEKAWYELYRQYRYDAVLQTPNGDVAVKLWVGYDEEPLYDKESLEQQLTVNVGCTFDDKDYWGHGSDYLWIDAFADLQRQLPEGVFLKCCLTCKHGNLCPVGNDRNKVFCTKDVLITQKSDLYFYTEDDGEREKRSRQYCGLCEDYQPQTNDFYTYNDYLYELKKS
;
A
#
# COMPACT_ATOMS: atom_id res chain seq x y z
N MET A 1 9.73 23.61 -18.51
CA MET A 1 9.12 22.29 -18.26
C MET A 1 8.25 21.90 -19.44
N LYS A 2 8.29 20.64 -19.82
CA LYS A 2 7.66 20.12 -21.05
C LYS A 2 6.15 19.97 -20.92
N PHE A 3 5.70 19.62 -19.73
CA PHE A 3 4.29 19.44 -19.40
C PHE A 3 3.88 20.43 -18.32
N CYS A 4 2.69 20.98 -18.40
CA CYS A 4 2.10 21.80 -17.35
C CYS A 4 0.57 21.62 -17.33
N VAL A 5 0.03 21.49 -16.14
CA VAL A 5 -1.41 21.45 -15.85
C VAL A 5 -1.78 22.63 -14.97
N LYS A 6 -2.93 23.25 -15.22
CA LYS A 6 -3.44 24.38 -14.43
C LYS A 6 -4.81 24.07 -13.85
N ASN A 7 -4.95 24.34 -12.56
CA ASN A 7 -6.21 24.26 -11.80
C ASN A 7 -6.89 22.88 -11.80
N ASP A 8 -6.12 21.83 -12.02
CA ASP A 8 -6.64 20.46 -11.98
C ASP A 8 -5.65 19.56 -11.22
N LEU A 9 -5.88 19.43 -9.92
CA LEU A 9 -5.14 18.49 -9.07
C LEU A 9 -5.76 17.11 -9.06
N SER A 10 -6.99 16.93 -9.53
CA SER A 10 -7.71 15.66 -9.49
C SER A 10 -7.12 14.58 -10.41
N ILE A 11 -6.26 14.99 -11.35
CA ILE A 11 -5.56 14.06 -12.23
C ILE A 11 -4.28 13.49 -11.62
N PHE A 12 -3.92 13.90 -10.40
CA PHE A 12 -2.73 13.47 -9.70
C PHE A 12 -3.08 12.69 -8.43
N GLU A 13 -2.23 11.73 -8.09
CA GLU A 13 -2.20 11.06 -6.80
C GLU A 13 -0.95 11.49 -6.05
N PHE A 14 -1.14 12.01 -4.84
CA PHE A 14 -0.08 12.56 -3.99
C PHE A 14 0.26 11.70 -2.77
N HIS A 15 -0.42 10.60 -2.55
CA HIS A 15 -0.06 9.70 -1.44
C HIS A 15 1.36 9.19 -1.60
N ASP A 16 2.14 9.25 -0.54
CA ASP A 16 3.57 8.96 -0.49
C ASP A 16 4.47 9.96 -1.28
N SER A 17 3.90 11.03 -1.85
CA SER A 17 4.71 12.07 -2.48
C SER A 17 5.52 12.84 -1.44
N GLU A 18 6.72 13.27 -1.84
CA GLU A 18 7.61 14.09 -1.03
C GLU A 18 7.59 15.54 -1.55
N PHE A 19 7.28 16.50 -0.67
CA PHE A 19 7.29 17.92 -1.03
C PHE A 19 8.44 18.65 -0.33
N SER A 20 9.20 19.42 -1.11
CA SER A 20 10.30 20.25 -0.63
C SER A 20 10.10 21.71 -1.01
N PHE A 21 10.54 22.60 -0.14
CA PHE A 21 10.48 24.05 -0.34
C PHE A 21 11.34 24.50 -1.51
N VAL A 22 10.76 25.33 -2.39
CA VAL A 22 11.49 26.04 -3.45
C VAL A 22 11.52 27.53 -3.18
N SER A 23 10.36 28.17 -3.04
CA SER A 23 10.28 29.60 -2.75
C SER A 23 8.91 29.99 -2.20
N TYR A 24 8.89 31.10 -1.45
CA TYR A 24 7.69 31.81 -1.03
C TYR A 24 7.98 33.31 -1.06
N ASP A 25 7.23 34.07 -1.83
CA ASP A 25 7.42 35.51 -2.01
C ASP A 25 6.45 36.39 -1.17
N GLY A 26 5.71 35.75 -0.28
CA GLY A 26 4.66 36.37 0.53
C GLY A 26 3.28 36.26 -0.10
N THR A 27 3.18 35.75 -1.31
CA THR A 27 1.94 35.53 -2.05
C THR A 27 1.91 34.14 -2.69
N ASP A 28 2.92 33.78 -3.44
CA ASP A 28 3.00 32.52 -4.17
C ASP A 28 3.89 31.53 -3.44
N LEU A 29 3.40 30.32 -3.19
CA LEU A 29 4.19 29.21 -2.67
C LEU A 29 4.59 28.26 -3.80
N VAL A 30 5.87 27.97 -3.90
CA VAL A 30 6.41 27.02 -4.86
C VAL A 30 7.09 25.86 -4.13
N VAL A 31 6.71 24.65 -4.47
CA VAL A 31 7.31 23.42 -3.96
C VAL A 31 7.83 22.55 -5.09
N SER A 32 8.89 21.81 -4.83
CA SER A 32 9.30 20.65 -5.63
C SER A 32 8.61 19.43 -5.08
N ALA A 33 8.14 18.53 -5.95
CA ALA A 33 7.48 17.30 -5.55
C ALA A 33 8.09 16.10 -6.28
N SER A 34 8.37 15.03 -5.54
CA SER A 34 8.79 13.72 -6.07
C SER A 34 7.71 12.68 -5.77
N MET A 35 7.79 11.51 -6.41
CA MET A 35 6.83 10.41 -6.25
C MET A 35 5.36 10.80 -6.53
N VAL A 36 5.12 11.87 -7.29
CA VAL A 36 3.79 12.27 -7.73
C VAL A 36 3.34 11.37 -8.88
N ASN A 37 2.14 10.83 -8.80
CA ASN A 37 1.59 10.00 -9.86
C ASN A 37 0.53 10.78 -10.66
N ILE A 38 0.45 10.54 -11.96
CA ILE A 38 -0.57 11.10 -12.84
C ILE A 38 -1.44 9.99 -13.41
N HIS A 39 -2.76 10.14 -13.27
CA HIS A 39 -3.71 9.15 -13.73
C HIS A 39 -3.67 8.95 -15.24
N LYS A 40 -3.92 7.71 -15.67
CA LYS A 40 -4.18 7.36 -17.07
C LYS A 40 -5.42 8.12 -17.59
N ASP A 41 -5.60 8.12 -18.90
CA ASP A 41 -6.74 8.76 -19.55
C ASP A 41 -6.80 10.29 -19.39
N THR A 42 -5.65 10.91 -19.12
CA THR A 42 -5.50 12.37 -19.10
C THR A 42 -4.78 12.86 -20.36
N PRO A 43 -4.95 14.12 -20.77
CA PRO A 43 -4.25 14.67 -21.95
C PRO A 43 -2.71 14.58 -21.86
N GLN A 44 -2.16 14.51 -20.67
CA GLN A 44 -0.72 14.46 -20.42
C GLN A 44 -0.20 13.02 -20.29
N ASN A 45 -1.06 12.08 -19.85
CA ASN A 45 -0.72 10.67 -19.76
C ASN A 45 -1.62 9.86 -20.71
N THR A 46 -1.08 9.50 -21.87
CA THR A 46 -1.77 8.71 -22.90
C THR A 46 -1.45 7.23 -22.81
N SER A 47 -0.79 6.78 -21.76
CA SER A 47 -0.53 5.36 -21.50
C SER A 47 -1.78 4.65 -20.97
N ASP A 48 -1.76 3.34 -20.93
CA ASP A 48 -2.83 2.48 -20.40
C ASP A 48 -2.75 2.28 -18.88
N HIS A 49 -1.86 3.02 -18.20
CA HIS A 49 -1.60 2.94 -16.76
C HIS A 49 -1.19 4.30 -16.20
N ASP A 50 -1.31 4.46 -14.89
CA ASP A 50 -0.84 5.64 -14.19
C ASP A 50 0.69 5.68 -14.20
N LEU A 51 1.26 6.88 -14.26
CA LEU A 51 2.70 7.09 -14.37
C LEU A 51 3.23 7.90 -13.18
N GLU A 52 4.38 7.50 -12.64
CA GLU A 52 5.16 8.31 -11.71
C GLU A 52 5.91 9.42 -12.47
N ILE A 53 5.82 10.64 -11.96
CA ILE A 53 6.56 11.80 -12.46
C ILE A 53 7.94 11.82 -11.77
N THR A 54 9.01 12.01 -12.54
CA THR A 54 10.38 12.04 -12.00
C THR A 54 10.55 13.15 -10.96
N SER A 55 10.07 14.35 -11.28
CA SER A 55 10.03 15.51 -10.39
C SER A 55 9.06 16.53 -10.96
N ALA A 56 8.20 17.07 -10.12
CA ALA A 56 7.27 18.13 -10.48
C ALA A 56 7.58 19.41 -9.70
N GLN A 57 7.26 20.56 -10.29
CA GLN A 57 7.18 21.82 -9.59
C GLN A 57 5.72 22.21 -9.46
N ILE A 58 5.27 22.43 -8.24
CA ILE A 58 3.90 22.87 -7.95
C ILE A 58 3.95 24.31 -7.47
N THR A 59 3.17 25.17 -8.12
CA THR A 59 3.04 26.59 -7.75
C THR A 59 1.62 26.87 -7.31
N PHE A 60 1.43 27.23 -6.06
CA PHE A 60 0.18 27.71 -5.48
C PHE A 60 0.18 29.23 -5.56
N LYS A 61 -0.63 29.79 -6.46
CA LYS A 61 -0.76 31.22 -6.70
C LYS A 61 -1.75 31.85 -5.72
N ASN A 62 -1.34 32.96 -5.09
CA ASN A 62 -2.09 33.61 -4.03
C ASN A 62 -2.44 32.61 -2.91
N PHE A 63 -1.40 31.95 -2.37
CA PHE A 63 -1.52 31.03 -1.24
C PHE A 63 -1.99 31.79 0.00
N HIS A 64 -3.14 31.42 0.54
CA HIS A 64 -3.79 32.17 1.62
C HIS A 64 -4.58 31.26 2.57
N SER A 65 -5.06 31.87 3.68
CA SER A 65 -5.86 31.23 4.71
C SER A 65 -5.22 29.97 5.34
N PRO A 66 -3.89 29.94 5.55
CA PRO A 66 -3.27 28.74 6.06
C PRO A 66 -3.62 28.47 7.51
N THR A 67 -3.84 27.19 7.83
CA THR A 67 -3.80 26.64 9.19
C THR A 67 -2.76 25.55 9.27
N TYR A 68 -2.23 25.31 10.45
CA TYR A 68 -1.31 24.21 10.72
C TYR A 68 -1.64 23.61 12.08
N GLU A 69 -1.86 22.31 12.12
CA GLU A 69 -2.12 21.53 13.33
C GLU A 69 -1.06 20.44 13.46
N PRO A 70 -0.14 20.51 14.45
CA PRO A 70 0.77 19.42 14.72
C PRO A 70 0.02 18.20 15.26
N GLY A 71 0.55 17.01 15.02
CA GLY A 71 -0.02 15.75 15.49
C GLY A 71 -0.17 15.73 17.01
N ARG A 72 -1.23 15.08 17.47
CA ARG A 72 -1.47 14.92 18.90
C ARG A 72 -0.87 13.62 19.42
N VAL A 73 -0.41 13.65 20.65
CA VAL A 73 -0.13 12.43 21.39
C VAL A 73 -1.45 11.79 21.79
N TRP A 74 -1.56 10.48 21.64
CA TRP A 74 -2.72 9.69 22.02
C TRP A 74 -2.33 8.68 23.08
N GLU A 75 -3.13 8.53 24.11
CA GLU A 75 -2.96 7.54 25.15
C GLU A 75 -4.13 6.56 25.18
N MET A 76 -3.82 5.30 25.45
CA MET A 76 -4.83 4.25 25.59
C MET A 76 -5.46 4.35 26.98
N GLY A 77 -6.78 4.54 27.02
CA GLY A 77 -7.56 4.51 28.27
C GLY A 77 -7.78 3.07 28.78
N GLU A 78 -8.21 2.95 30.03
CA GLU A 78 -8.54 1.66 30.66
C GLU A 78 -9.68 0.91 29.94
N ASP A 79 -10.51 1.63 29.21
CA ASP A 79 -11.59 1.08 28.37
C ASP A 79 -11.13 0.57 27.01
N GLY A 80 -9.82 0.61 26.72
CA GLY A 80 -9.23 0.19 25.45
C GLY A 80 -9.41 1.18 24.30
N LYS A 81 -9.86 2.42 24.56
CA LYS A 81 -9.98 3.47 23.56
C LYS A 81 -8.82 4.45 23.63
N SER A 82 -8.46 5.02 22.50
CA SER A 82 -7.44 6.07 22.43
C SER A 82 -8.05 7.44 22.69
N TYR A 83 -7.38 8.24 23.51
CA TYR A 83 -7.76 9.60 23.87
C TYR A 83 -6.62 10.57 23.57
N PRO A 84 -6.89 11.76 22.99
CA PRO A 84 -5.85 12.75 22.76
C PRO A 84 -5.38 13.35 24.07
N VAL A 85 -4.07 13.54 24.22
CA VAL A 85 -3.44 14.17 25.37
C VAL A 85 -3.23 15.65 25.11
N GLY A 86 -3.74 16.47 25.99
CA GLY A 86 -3.61 17.93 25.89
C GLY A 86 -4.62 18.61 24.94
N PRO A 87 -4.57 19.93 24.86
CA PRO A 87 -5.46 20.71 24.00
C PRO A 87 -5.06 20.59 22.53
N GLN A 88 -6.04 20.75 21.65
CA GLN A 88 -5.77 20.97 20.22
C GLN A 88 -5.05 22.32 20.03
N VAL A 89 -3.96 22.29 19.27
CA VAL A 89 -3.20 23.49 18.92
C VAL A 89 -3.34 23.73 17.42
N ILE A 90 -3.89 24.87 17.05
CA ILE A 90 -4.03 25.25 15.63
C ILE A 90 -3.35 26.60 15.44
N PHE A 91 -2.28 26.63 14.67
CA PHE A 91 -1.64 27.85 14.20
C PHE A 91 -2.43 28.43 13.03
N ARG A 92 -2.41 29.73 12.85
CA ARG A 92 -3.16 30.45 11.80
C ARG A 92 -2.32 31.55 11.20
N GLU A 93 -2.67 31.97 9.98
CA GLU A 93 -2.04 33.09 9.30
C GLU A 93 -0.50 32.98 9.30
N LYS A 94 0.19 34.04 9.77
CA LYS A 94 1.65 34.08 9.75
C LYS A 94 2.30 32.93 10.51
N ASP A 95 1.77 32.57 11.68
CA ASP A 95 2.34 31.50 12.50
C ASP A 95 2.17 30.13 11.79
N ALA A 96 1.08 29.93 11.06
CA ALA A 96 0.89 28.74 10.22
C ALA A 96 1.86 28.74 9.03
N ILE A 97 2.06 29.88 8.36
CA ILE A 97 3.03 30.00 7.27
C ILE A 97 4.42 29.63 7.74
N ASP A 98 4.87 30.21 8.87
CA ASP A 98 6.20 29.96 9.41
C ASP A 98 6.41 28.44 9.68
N ARG A 99 5.39 27.73 10.21
CA ARG A 99 5.43 26.27 10.43
C ARG A 99 5.43 25.46 9.13
N ILE A 100 4.56 25.80 8.18
CA ILE A 100 4.48 25.12 6.87
C ILE A 100 5.82 25.27 6.13
N LEU A 101 6.45 26.45 6.16
CA LEU A 101 7.75 26.64 5.53
C LEU A 101 8.87 25.87 6.23
N GLU A 102 8.83 25.76 7.57
CA GLU A 102 9.77 24.93 8.35
C GLU A 102 9.65 23.45 7.93
N GLU A 103 8.44 22.91 7.86
CA GLU A 103 8.20 21.54 7.39
C GLU A 103 8.73 21.32 5.97
N LEU A 104 8.33 22.15 5.02
CA LEU A 104 8.74 22.05 3.63
C LEU A 104 10.25 22.17 3.42
N GLN A 105 10.96 22.96 4.25
CA GLN A 105 12.43 23.08 4.19
C GLN A 105 13.15 21.80 4.61
N ASN A 106 12.48 20.93 5.37
CA ASN A 106 13.00 19.64 5.83
C ASN A 106 12.43 18.47 5.04
N GLU A 107 11.71 18.74 3.94
CA GLU A 107 11.02 17.74 3.14
C GLU A 107 9.91 17.00 3.91
N ILE A 108 8.71 16.98 3.37
CA ILE A 108 7.57 16.31 3.97
C ILE A 108 7.09 15.17 3.08
N THR A 109 6.63 14.09 3.73
CA THR A 109 5.90 13.01 3.04
C THR A 109 4.41 13.22 3.22
N ILE A 110 3.67 13.15 2.13
CA ILE A 110 2.22 13.38 2.07
C ILE A 110 1.47 12.06 2.29
N PHE A 111 0.54 12.03 3.25
CA PHE A 111 -0.37 10.90 3.46
C PHE A 111 -1.71 11.09 2.78
N HIS A 112 -2.20 12.34 2.73
CA HIS A 112 -3.38 12.71 1.95
C HIS A 112 -3.26 14.16 1.46
N PHE A 113 -3.86 14.44 0.31
CA PHE A 113 -4.03 15.78 -0.24
C PHE A 113 -5.42 15.85 -0.84
N GLU A 114 -6.34 16.48 -0.14
CA GLU A 114 -7.75 16.45 -0.45
C GLU A 114 -8.32 17.86 -0.59
N LYS A 115 -9.34 17.97 -1.44
CA LYS A 115 -10.12 19.21 -1.55
C LYS A 115 -11.27 19.17 -0.56
N GLU A 116 -11.32 20.17 0.28
CA GLU A 116 -12.35 20.39 1.28
C GLU A 116 -13.34 21.49 0.85
N ASP A 117 -14.41 21.69 1.63
CA ASP A 117 -15.40 22.74 1.38
C ASP A 117 -14.78 24.16 1.38
N HIS A 118 -13.68 24.37 2.09
CA HIS A 118 -13.04 25.66 2.34
C HIS A 118 -11.56 25.71 1.95
N GLY A 119 -11.16 24.96 0.91
CA GLY A 119 -9.78 24.94 0.43
C GLY A 119 -9.25 23.54 0.24
N TYR A 120 -8.02 23.31 0.66
CA TYR A 120 -7.33 22.01 0.54
C TYR A 120 -6.74 21.63 1.89
N SER A 121 -6.74 20.32 2.17
CA SER A 121 -6.13 19.72 3.34
C SER A 121 -4.98 18.79 2.93
N ILE A 122 -3.84 18.93 3.59
CA ILE A 122 -2.71 18.02 3.47
C ILE A 122 -2.41 17.47 4.87
N GLY A 123 -2.39 16.13 4.99
CA GLY A 123 -1.79 15.45 6.12
C GLY A 123 -0.47 14.82 5.72
N GLY A 124 0.52 14.91 6.59
CA GLY A 124 1.86 14.40 6.31
C GLY A 124 2.74 14.27 7.53
N CYS A 125 3.99 13.96 7.29
CA CYS A 125 5.07 13.98 8.29
C CYS A 125 6.32 14.65 7.74
N GLY A 126 7.10 15.23 8.64
CA GLY A 126 8.34 15.93 8.34
C GLY A 126 9.11 16.16 9.65
N VAL A 127 9.31 17.40 10.05
CA VAL A 127 9.83 17.74 11.39
C VAL A 127 8.90 17.21 12.47
N GLU A 128 7.59 17.47 12.30
CA GLU A 128 6.57 16.82 13.13
C GLU A 128 6.30 15.38 12.62
N PRO A 129 6.19 14.38 13.52
CA PRO A 129 5.89 13.00 13.12
C PRO A 129 4.56 12.85 12.40
N TYR A 130 3.64 13.77 12.63
CA TYR A 130 2.37 13.90 11.94
C TYR A 130 1.86 15.32 12.06
N PHE A 131 1.32 15.88 11.00
CA PHE A 131 0.64 17.18 11.00
C PHE A 131 -0.50 17.21 9.99
N THR A 132 -1.38 18.19 10.16
CA THR A 132 -2.36 18.56 9.13
C THR A 132 -2.18 20.06 8.85
N MET A 133 -2.17 20.42 7.57
CA MET A 133 -2.24 21.80 7.13
C MET A 133 -3.42 21.99 6.19
N GLU A 134 -4.14 23.10 6.37
CA GLU A 134 -5.20 23.52 5.46
C GLU A 134 -4.83 24.87 4.86
N PHE A 135 -5.20 25.10 3.62
CA PHE A 135 -4.94 26.36 2.90
C PHE A 135 -5.82 26.48 1.68
N ASP A 136 -5.82 27.67 1.08
CA ASP A 136 -6.46 27.91 -0.20
C ASP A 136 -5.53 28.70 -1.13
N PHE A 137 -5.87 28.75 -2.41
CA PHE A 137 -5.14 29.45 -3.47
C PHE A 137 -6.07 29.81 -4.64
N ASP A 138 -5.75 30.84 -5.38
CA ASP A 138 -6.54 31.24 -6.56
C ASP A 138 -6.31 30.29 -7.74
N HIS A 139 -5.06 29.88 -7.94
CA HIS A 139 -4.65 29.02 -9.04
C HIS A 139 -3.53 28.07 -8.61
N VAL A 140 -3.53 26.86 -9.16
CA VAL A 140 -2.40 25.93 -9.03
C VAL A 140 -1.83 25.59 -10.41
N ILE A 141 -0.51 25.48 -10.48
CA ILE A 141 0.19 25.07 -11.70
C ILE A 141 1.15 23.96 -11.32
N VAL A 142 0.98 22.79 -11.95
CA VAL A 142 1.87 21.63 -11.79
C VAL A 142 2.64 21.44 -13.09
N CYS A 143 3.97 21.51 -13.06
CA CYS A 143 4.81 21.38 -14.25
C CYS A 143 5.92 20.34 -14.03
N TRP A 144 6.24 19.54 -15.08
CA TRP A 144 7.29 18.54 -15.07
C TRP A 144 7.88 18.33 -16.47
N ASP A 145 8.96 17.56 -16.57
CA ASP A 145 9.64 17.28 -17.83
C ASP A 145 9.55 15.82 -18.25
N GLU A 146 9.60 14.87 -17.31
CA GLU A 146 9.79 13.45 -17.60
C GLU A 146 8.94 12.58 -16.66
N TYR A 147 8.53 11.43 -17.18
CA TYR A 147 8.00 10.33 -16.39
C TYR A 147 9.12 9.36 -16.03
N LYS A 148 9.04 8.76 -14.86
CA LYS A 148 10.01 7.79 -14.36
C LYS A 148 9.63 6.38 -14.78
N GLU A 149 8.48 5.91 -14.31
CA GLU A 149 7.98 4.56 -14.53
C GLU A 149 6.47 4.51 -14.25
N LYS A 150 5.90 3.32 -14.22
CA LYS A 150 4.53 3.13 -13.74
C LYS A 150 4.41 3.60 -12.31
N ALA A 151 3.25 4.18 -11.97
CA ALA A 151 2.91 4.49 -10.59
C ALA A 151 3.14 3.28 -9.69
N TRP A 152 3.63 3.50 -8.48
CA TRP A 152 4.00 2.41 -7.57
C TRP A 152 2.83 1.43 -7.32
N TYR A 153 1.60 1.92 -7.23
CA TYR A 153 0.41 1.09 -7.05
C TYR A 153 0.03 0.31 -8.33
N GLU A 154 0.40 0.78 -9.52
CA GLU A 154 0.25 0.03 -10.76
C GLU A 154 1.17 -1.20 -10.81
N LEU A 155 2.32 -1.13 -10.16
CA LEU A 155 3.20 -2.28 -9.99
C LEU A 155 2.57 -3.34 -9.09
N TYR A 156 1.68 -2.94 -8.18
CA TYR A 156 1.00 -3.82 -7.23
C TYR A 156 -0.38 -4.30 -7.71
N ARG A 157 -0.94 -3.73 -8.78
CA ARG A 157 -2.28 -4.10 -9.27
C ARG A 157 -2.32 -5.44 -10.00
N GLN A 158 -1.21 -5.89 -10.61
CA GLN A 158 -1.12 -7.21 -11.24
C GLN A 158 0.25 -7.84 -11.04
N TYR A 159 0.27 -8.92 -10.28
CA TYR A 159 1.46 -9.75 -10.12
C TYR A 159 1.34 -10.99 -10.98
N ARG A 160 2.46 -11.39 -11.60
CA ARG A 160 2.57 -12.65 -12.32
C ARG A 160 3.66 -13.48 -11.67
N TYR A 161 3.30 -14.65 -11.20
CA TYR A 161 4.23 -15.57 -10.57
C TYR A 161 4.35 -16.86 -11.36
N ASP A 162 5.56 -17.42 -11.40
CA ASP A 162 5.73 -18.83 -11.72
C ASP A 162 5.25 -19.65 -10.53
N ALA A 163 4.32 -20.56 -10.76
CA ALA A 163 3.75 -21.43 -9.75
C ALA A 163 3.67 -22.87 -10.25
N VAL A 164 3.40 -23.79 -9.35
CA VAL A 164 3.29 -25.21 -9.66
C VAL A 164 1.97 -25.74 -9.10
N LEU A 165 1.23 -26.45 -9.95
CA LEU A 165 0.13 -27.29 -9.53
C LEU A 165 0.62 -28.74 -9.40
N GLN A 166 0.44 -29.32 -8.23
CA GLN A 166 0.59 -30.75 -8.02
C GLN A 166 -0.67 -31.43 -8.51
N THR A 167 -0.53 -32.38 -9.41
CA THR A 167 -1.64 -33.17 -9.96
C THR A 167 -1.42 -34.67 -9.71
N PRO A 168 -2.43 -35.52 -9.89
CA PRO A 168 -2.24 -36.98 -9.83
C PRO A 168 -1.19 -37.54 -10.83
N ASN A 169 -0.92 -36.78 -11.90
CA ASN A 169 0.02 -37.13 -12.95
C ASN A 169 1.41 -36.48 -12.80
N GLY A 170 1.63 -35.74 -11.73
CA GLY A 170 2.87 -35.01 -11.44
C GLY A 170 2.70 -33.50 -11.37
N ASP A 171 3.80 -32.81 -11.21
CA ASP A 171 3.83 -31.36 -11.09
C ASP A 171 3.69 -30.68 -12.46
N VAL A 172 2.84 -29.66 -12.55
CA VAL A 172 2.59 -28.86 -13.75
C VAL A 172 2.92 -27.39 -13.46
N ALA A 173 3.82 -26.81 -14.25
CA ALA A 173 4.14 -25.40 -14.15
C ALA A 173 3.01 -24.54 -14.73
N VAL A 174 2.59 -23.51 -14.00
CA VAL A 174 1.56 -22.56 -14.41
C VAL A 174 2.00 -21.12 -14.13
N LYS A 175 1.34 -20.17 -14.79
CA LYS A 175 1.42 -18.75 -14.41
C LYS A 175 0.25 -18.44 -13.48
N LEU A 176 0.58 -17.88 -12.33
CA LEU A 176 -0.41 -17.38 -11.39
C LEU A 176 -0.52 -15.87 -11.54
N TRP A 177 -1.74 -15.37 -11.57
CA TRP A 177 -2.08 -13.96 -11.66
C TRP A 177 -2.66 -13.53 -10.32
N VAL A 178 -2.17 -12.42 -9.77
CA VAL A 178 -2.76 -11.80 -8.59
C VAL A 178 -3.05 -10.34 -8.93
N GLY A 179 -4.28 -9.91 -8.74
CA GLY A 179 -4.71 -8.54 -9.02
C GLY A 179 -5.73 -8.06 -8.02
N TYR A 180 -5.93 -6.74 -8.02
CA TYR A 180 -6.96 -6.09 -7.22
C TYR A 180 -8.05 -5.57 -8.15
N ASP A 181 -9.31 -5.65 -7.74
CA ASP A 181 -10.38 -4.94 -8.43
C ASP A 181 -10.25 -3.43 -8.16
N GLU A 182 -10.37 -2.64 -9.24
CA GLU A 182 -10.08 -1.20 -9.26
C GLU A 182 -11.16 -0.34 -8.56
N GLU A 183 -12.32 -0.90 -8.24
CA GLU A 183 -13.34 -0.16 -7.51
C GLU A 183 -13.31 -0.54 -6.04
N PRO A 184 -12.82 0.33 -5.15
CA PRO A 184 -13.07 0.16 -3.74
C PRO A 184 -14.58 0.25 -3.53
N LEU A 185 -15.20 -0.85 -3.16
CA LEU A 185 -16.58 -0.84 -2.67
C LEU A 185 -16.58 -0.07 -1.35
N TYR A 186 -16.84 1.23 -1.42
CA TYR A 186 -17.11 2.02 -0.24
C TYR A 186 -18.44 1.56 0.32
N ASP A 187 -18.40 0.78 1.37
CA ASP A 187 -19.55 0.65 2.23
C ASP A 187 -19.72 1.97 3.00
N LYS A 188 -20.77 2.72 2.64
CA LYS A 188 -21.06 4.03 3.26
C LYS A 188 -21.36 3.95 4.76
N GLU A 189 -21.59 2.76 5.30
CA GLU A 189 -21.90 2.55 6.72
C GLU A 189 -20.65 2.21 7.56
N SER A 190 -19.62 1.58 6.98
CA SER A 190 -18.44 1.13 7.74
C SER A 190 -17.20 1.99 7.59
N LEU A 191 -17.13 2.89 6.58
CA LEU A 191 -15.92 3.64 6.21
C LEU A 191 -14.69 2.75 5.89
N GLU A 192 -14.87 1.44 5.81
CA GLU A 192 -13.81 0.50 5.49
C GLU A 192 -13.71 0.28 3.98
N GLN A 193 -12.53 0.45 3.44
CA GLN A 193 -12.20 0.11 2.07
C GLN A 193 -12.20 -1.42 1.93
N GLN A 194 -13.21 -1.99 1.30
CA GLN A 194 -13.17 -3.42 0.96
C GLN A 194 -12.31 -3.62 -0.28
N LEU A 195 -11.12 -4.15 -0.06
CA LEU A 195 -10.22 -4.54 -1.13
C LEU A 195 -10.63 -5.91 -1.65
N THR A 196 -10.97 -6.02 -2.94
CA THR A 196 -11.20 -7.31 -3.59
C THR A 196 -9.90 -7.77 -4.27
N VAL A 197 -9.43 -8.95 -3.92
CA VAL A 197 -8.24 -9.59 -4.47
C VAL A 197 -8.67 -10.74 -5.39
N ASN A 198 -8.12 -10.78 -6.59
CA ASN A 198 -8.35 -11.83 -7.58
C ASN A 198 -7.06 -12.63 -7.77
N VAL A 199 -7.13 -13.95 -7.64
CA VAL A 199 -6.01 -14.86 -7.90
C VAL A 199 -6.44 -15.88 -8.94
N GLY A 200 -5.69 -16.03 -10.03
CA GLY A 200 -6.10 -16.94 -11.11
C GLY A 200 -4.95 -17.66 -11.77
N CYS A 201 -5.27 -18.77 -12.41
CA CYS A 201 -4.36 -19.51 -13.28
C CYS A 201 -5.11 -20.23 -14.39
N THR A 202 -4.40 -20.50 -15.49
CA THR A 202 -4.90 -21.39 -16.57
C THR A 202 -4.33 -22.77 -16.37
N PHE A 203 -5.19 -23.79 -16.36
CA PHE A 203 -4.82 -25.21 -16.28
C PHE A 203 -5.77 -26.03 -17.15
N ASP A 204 -5.23 -26.94 -17.99
CA ASP A 204 -5.99 -27.74 -18.95
C ASP A 204 -6.92 -26.89 -19.84
N ASP A 205 -6.38 -25.78 -20.40
CA ASP A 205 -7.09 -24.83 -21.26
C ASP A 205 -8.32 -24.17 -20.60
N LYS A 206 -8.41 -24.21 -19.27
CA LYS A 206 -9.46 -23.59 -18.48
C LYS A 206 -8.89 -22.61 -17.48
N ASP A 207 -9.55 -21.46 -17.35
CA ASP A 207 -9.20 -20.47 -16.34
C ASP A 207 -9.91 -20.76 -15.02
N TYR A 208 -9.16 -20.67 -13.94
CA TYR A 208 -9.63 -20.80 -12.57
C TYR A 208 -9.33 -19.53 -11.84
N TRP A 209 -10.32 -19.02 -11.11
CA TRP A 209 -10.21 -17.76 -10.36
C TRP A 209 -10.67 -17.97 -8.92
N GLY A 210 -9.92 -17.43 -7.98
CA GLY A 210 -10.30 -17.27 -6.59
C GLY A 210 -10.40 -15.79 -6.25
N HIS A 211 -11.35 -15.46 -5.38
CA HIS A 211 -11.66 -14.10 -4.95
C HIS A 211 -11.56 -14.01 -3.44
N GLY A 212 -11.10 -12.87 -2.96
CA GLY A 212 -10.97 -12.63 -1.53
C GLY A 212 -11.01 -11.14 -1.20
N SER A 213 -11.17 -10.84 0.07
CA SER A 213 -11.19 -9.50 0.62
C SER A 213 -10.13 -9.31 1.71
N ASP A 214 -9.34 -10.35 1.98
CA ASP A 214 -8.28 -10.29 2.97
C ASP A 214 -7.07 -9.55 2.42
N TYR A 215 -6.63 -8.57 3.16
CA TYR A 215 -5.39 -7.85 2.91
C TYR A 215 -4.17 -8.76 2.69
N LEU A 216 -4.14 -9.92 3.31
CA LEU A 216 -3.06 -10.92 3.18
C LEU A 216 -3.24 -11.87 1.98
N TRP A 217 -4.32 -11.73 1.18
CA TRP A 217 -4.63 -12.56 0.00
C TRP A 217 -4.93 -14.03 0.27
N ILE A 218 -4.91 -14.47 1.52
CA ILE A 218 -4.97 -15.89 1.88
C ILE A 218 -6.31 -16.50 1.49
N ASP A 219 -7.40 -15.75 1.71
CA ASP A 219 -8.75 -16.15 1.35
C ASP A 219 -8.91 -16.32 -0.17
N ALA A 220 -8.32 -15.42 -0.98
CA ALA A 220 -8.33 -15.54 -2.44
C ALA A 220 -7.55 -16.78 -2.93
N PHE A 221 -6.40 -17.10 -2.33
CA PHE A 221 -5.65 -18.32 -2.63
C PHE A 221 -6.42 -19.57 -2.21
N ALA A 222 -7.09 -19.54 -1.08
CA ALA A 222 -7.92 -20.64 -0.62
C ALA A 222 -9.15 -20.82 -1.53
N ASP A 223 -9.74 -19.73 -2.00
CA ASP A 223 -10.85 -19.78 -2.96
C ASP A 223 -10.41 -20.34 -4.31
N LEU A 224 -9.28 -19.90 -4.87
CA LEU A 224 -8.70 -20.51 -6.06
C LEU A 224 -8.52 -22.02 -5.89
N GLN A 225 -7.98 -22.46 -4.73
CA GLN A 225 -7.79 -23.89 -4.48
C GLN A 225 -9.11 -24.67 -4.49
N ARG A 226 -10.20 -24.11 -4.00
CA ARG A 226 -11.54 -24.74 -4.06
C ARG A 226 -12.08 -24.87 -5.49
N GLN A 227 -11.68 -23.96 -6.39
CA GLN A 227 -12.10 -23.98 -7.80
C GLN A 227 -11.31 -25.00 -8.64
N LEU A 228 -10.08 -25.36 -8.23
CA LEU A 228 -9.26 -26.33 -8.94
C LEU A 228 -9.90 -27.72 -8.94
N PRO A 229 -9.62 -28.56 -9.97
CA PRO A 229 -10.14 -29.92 -10.04
C PRO A 229 -9.71 -30.76 -8.84
N GLU A 230 -10.50 -31.77 -8.52
CA GLU A 230 -10.18 -32.71 -7.44
C GLU A 230 -8.80 -33.37 -7.67
N GLY A 231 -7.98 -33.39 -6.62
CA GLY A 231 -6.61 -33.91 -6.69
C GLY A 231 -5.57 -32.96 -7.28
N VAL A 232 -5.96 -31.72 -7.62
CA VAL A 232 -5.05 -30.67 -8.08
C VAL A 232 -4.83 -29.65 -6.94
N PHE A 233 -3.57 -29.42 -6.58
CA PHE A 233 -3.21 -28.56 -5.44
C PHE A 233 -2.18 -27.51 -5.86
N LEU A 234 -2.40 -26.26 -5.42
CA LEU A 234 -1.41 -25.19 -5.57
C LEU A 234 -0.23 -25.47 -4.63
N LYS A 235 0.97 -25.56 -5.21
CA LYS A 235 2.21 -25.88 -4.52
C LYS A 235 3.10 -24.64 -4.46
N CYS A 236 3.15 -24.01 -3.30
CA CYS A 236 3.91 -22.78 -3.10
C CYS A 236 4.25 -22.54 -1.61
N CYS A 237 5.02 -21.50 -1.31
CA CYS A 237 5.42 -21.21 0.08
C CYS A 237 4.22 -20.86 0.98
N LEU A 238 3.16 -20.24 0.46
CA LEU A 238 1.94 -19.99 1.24
C LEU A 238 1.24 -21.28 1.68
N THR A 239 1.19 -22.29 0.82
CA THR A 239 0.55 -23.58 1.10
C THR A 239 1.49 -24.59 1.77
N CYS A 240 2.74 -24.20 2.03
CA CYS A 240 3.76 -25.03 2.66
C CYS A 240 3.62 -25.01 4.19
N LYS A 241 3.79 -26.18 4.84
CA LYS A 241 3.77 -26.28 6.31
C LYS A 241 4.84 -25.42 7.02
N HIS A 242 5.90 -25.05 6.30
CA HIS A 242 6.97 -24.21 6.81
C HIS A 242 6.77 -22.70 6.48
N GLY A 243 5.69 -22.35 5.79
CA GLY A 243 5.38 -20.97 5.41
C GLY A 243 4.54 -20.27 6.47
N ASN A 244 5.17 -19.44 7.30
CA ASN A 244 4.52 -18.71 8.38
C ASN A 244 4.35 -17.24 8.04
N LEU A 245 3.24 -16.63 8.43
CA LEU A 245 3.02 -15.19 8.27
C LEU A 245 3.90 -14.39 9.24
N CYS A 246 4.11 -13.12 8.92
CA CYS A 246 4.73 -12.18 9.84
C CYS A 246 3.81 -11.92 11.05
N PRO A 247 4.26 -12.14 12.31
CA PRO A 247 3.38 -12.03 13.48
C PRO A 247 3.07 -10.58 13.89
N VAL A 248 3.79 -9.59 13.36
CA VAL A 248 3.69 -8.17 13.75
C VAL A 248 3.45 -7.22 12.59
N GLY A 249 3.46 -7.70 11.36
CA GLY A 249 3.35 -6.83 10.19
C GLY A 249 2.72 -7.50 8.99
N ASN A 250 2.41 -6.68 8.04
CA ASN A 250 1.65 -7.06 6.86
C ASN A 250 2.58 -7.16 5.65
N ASP A 251 3.42 -8.17 5.62
CA ASP A 251 4.09 -8.56 4.39
C ASP A 251 3.06 -9.28 3.51
N ARG A 252 2.32 -8.53 2.70
CA ARG A 252 1.15 -9.00 1.92
C ARG A 252 1.38 -10.22 1.04
N ASN A 253 2.62 -10.42 0.61
CA ASN A 253 2.97 -11.46 -0.36
C ASN A 253 4.15 -12.32 0.09
N LYS A 254 4.50 -12.29 1.38
CA LYS A 254 5.64 -13.02 1.91
C LYS A 254 5.30 -13.86 3.13
N VAL A 255 6.00 -14.98 3.24
CA VAL A 255 6.04 -15.82 4.44
C VAL A 255 7.46 -15.97 4.95
N PHE A 256 7.62 -16.29 6.24
CA PHE A 256 8.88 -16.73 6.80
C PHE A 256 8.99 -18.25 6.70
N CYS A 257 10.04 -18.72 6.04
CA CYS A 257 10.33 -20.15 5.93
C CYS A 257 11.04 -20.64 7.22
N THR A 258 10.43 -21.60 7.89
CA THR A 258 10.93 -22.19 9.16
C THR A 258 11.31 -23.66 9.01
N LYS A 259 11.75 -24.11 7.83
CA LYS A 259 12.08 -25.51 7.56
C LYS A 259 13.20 -26.09 8.44
N ASP A 260 14.09 -25.24 8.93
CA ASP A 260 15.25 -25.55 9.78
C ASP A 260 15.03 -25.19 11.27
N VAL A 261 13.83 -24.74 11.64
CA VAL A 261 13.49 -24.34 13.01
C VAL A 261 12.10 -24.86 13.37
N LEU A 262 11.96 -25.43 14.54
CA LEU A 262 10.66 -25.87 15.06
C LEU A 262 9.91 -24.66 15.64
N ILE A 263 8.75 -24.38 15.08
CA ILE A 263 7.80 -23.37 15.56
C ILE A 263 6.63 -24.10 16.22
N THR A 264 6.28 -23.70 17.42
CA THR A 264 5.17 -24.28 18.19
C THR A 264 4.10 -23.28 18.56
N GLN A 265 4.41 -21.97 18.48
CA GLN A 265 3.53 -20.87 18.83
C GLN A 265 3.93 -19.60 18.07
N LYS A 266 3.01 -18.62 18.02
CA LYS A 266 3.22 -17.34 17.32
C LYS A 266 4.46 -16.59 17.80
N SER A 267 4.74 -16.61 19.10
CA SER A 267 5.90 -15.89 19.68
C SER A 267 7.25 -16.41 19.19
N ASP A 268 7.31 -17.64 18.71
CA ASP A 268 8.56 -18.20 18.16
C ASP A 268 8.99 -17.49 16.86
N LEU A 269 8.06 -16.71 16.24
CA LEU A 269 8.30 -15.93 15.02
C LEU A 269 8.76 -14.49 15.30
N TYR A 270 8.63 -13.97 16.53
CA TYR A 270 9.04 -12.59 16.85
C TYR A 270 10.53 -12.36 16.67
N PHE A 271 11.35 -13.36 16.93
CA PHE A 271 12.79 -13.29 16.71
C PHE A 271 13.14 -12.83 15.28
N TYR A 272 12.39 -13.31 14.28
CA TYR A 272 12.64 -12.98 12.86
C TYR A 272 12.15 -11.58 12.45
N THR A 273 11.42 -10.91 13.29
CA THR A 273 10.98 -9.53 13.07
C THR A 273 11.88 -8.50 13.69
N GLU A 274 12.70 -8.91 14.70
CA GLU A 274 13.63 -8.05 15.42
C GLU A 274 15.05 -8.07 14.81
N ASP A 275 15.39 -9.14 14.09
CA ASP A 275 16.68 -9.31 13.40
C ASP A 275 16.49 -9.27 11.88
N ASP A 276 16.87 -8.15 11.25
CA ASP A 276 16.74 -7.95 9.81
C ASP A 276 17.49 -9.01 8.99
N GLY A 277 18.65 -9.48 9.46
CA GLY A 277 19.40 -10.53 8.78
C GLY A 277 18.68 -11.87 8.76
N GLU A 278 18.06 -12.29 9.86
CA GLU A 278 17.22 -13.49 9.90
C GLU A 278 15.92 -13.31 9.16
N ARG A 279 15.32 -12.11 9.19
CA ARG A 279 14.13 -11.77 8.41
C ARG A 279 14.38 -11.95 6.91
N GLU A 280 15.42 -11.34 6.37
CA GLU A 280 15.79 -11.47 4.95
C GLU A 280 16.08 -12.91 4.57
N LYS A 281 16.86 -13.62 5.35
CA LYS A 281 17.23 -15.02 5.12
C LYS A 281 16.00 -15.93 5.03
N ARG A 282 14.96 -15.67 5.81
CA ARG A 282 13.76 -16.51 5.90
C ARG A 282 12.61 -16.04 5.03
N SER A 283 12.61 -14.80 4.60
CA SER A 283 11.54 -14.24 3.77
C SER A 283 11.44 -14.95 2.43
N ARG A 284 10.23 -15.36 2.05
CA ARG A 284 9.89 -16.01 0.78
C ARG A 284 8.61 -15.42 0.24
N GLN A 285 8.54 -15.25 -1.08
CA GLN A 285 7.29 -14.88 -1.75
C GLN A 285 6.25 -15.99 -1.55
N TYR A 286 4.96 -15.63 -1.46
CA TYR A 286 3.86 -16.60 -1.36
C TYR A 286 3.94 -17.67 -2.44
N CYS A 287 4.15 -17.28 -3.69
CA CYS A 287 4.24 -18.18 -4.83
C CYS A 287 5.59 -18.84 -5.00
N GLY A 288 6.58 -18.53 -4.13
CA GLY A 288 7.87 -19.22 -4.14
C GLY A 288 7.72 -20.72 -3.92
N LEU A 289 8.66 -21.49 -4.45
CA LEU A 289 8.71 -22.94 -4.30
C LEU A 289 10.16 -23.40 -4.11
N CYS A 290 10.36 -24.43 -3.31
CA CYS A 290 11.64 -25.09 -3.14
C CYS A 290 11.46 -26.61 -3.09
N GLU A 291 12.58 -27.35 -3.16
CA GLU A 291 12.59 -28.81 -3.11
C GLU A 291 12.08 -29.38 -1.76
N ASP A 292 12.16 -28.59 -0.68
CA ASP A 292 11.71 -28.98 0.66
C ASP A 292 10.21 -28.72 0.89
N TYR A 293 9.45 -28.39 -0.16
CA TYR A 293 8.01 -28.15 -0.02
C TYR A 293 7.31 -29.37 0.61
N GLN A 294 6.48 -29.08 1.61
CA GLN A 294 5.57 -30.05 2.22
C GLN A 294 4.23 -29.35 2.47
N PRO A 295 3.11 -29.98 2.10
CA PRO A 295 1.81 -29.35 2.28
C PRO A 295 1.50 -29.10 3.75
N GLN A 296 0.72 -28.07 4.04
CA GLN A 296 0.21 -27.82 5.37
C GLN A 296 -0.71 -28.97 5.81
N THR A 297 -0.62 -29.32 7.09
CA THR A 297 -1.44 -30.36 7.72
C THR A 297 -1.92 -29.88 9.09
N ASN A 298 -3.02 -30.44 9.61
CA ASN A 298 -3.58 -30.03 10.90
C ASN A 298 -2.78 -30.54 12.10
N ASP A 299 -1.84 -31.46 11.90
CA ASP A 299 -1.01 -32.06 12.93
C ASP A 299 0.36 -31.35 13.09
N PHE A 300 0.59 -30.29 12.30
CA PHE A 300 1.80 -29.48 12.36
C PHE A 300 1.44 -28.01 12.56
N TYR A 301 2.06 -27.35 13.53
CA TYR A 301 1.82 -25.93 13.76
C TYR A 301 2.42 -25.09 12.64
N THR A 302 1.57 -24.28 12.00
CA THR A 302 1.96 -23.26 11.03
C THR A 302 1.17 -22.00 11.37
N TYR A 303 1.83 -20.88 11.56
CA TYR A 303 1.18 -19.56 11.74
C TYR A 303 0.77 -19.00 10.39
N ASN A 304 -0.32 -19.54 9.85
CA ASN A 304 -0.82 -19.22 8.52
C ASN A 304 -2.26 -19.75 8.42
N ASP A 305 -3.18 -18.88 8.08
CA ASP A 305 -4.63 -19.19 8.10
C ASP A 305 -5.13 -19.90 6.83
N TYR A 306 -4.25 -20.28 5.90
CA TYR A 306 -4.62 -20.89 4.63
C TYR A 306 -5.53 -22.13 4.78
N LEU A 307 -5.18 -23.07 5.68
CA LEU A 307 -6.02 -24.26 5.92
C LEU A 307 -7.36 -23.91 6.57
N TYR A 308 -7.42 -22.84 7.36
CA TYR A 308 -8.66 -22.37 7.96
C TYR A 308 -9.55 -21.75 6.88
N GLU A 309 -9.00 -20.86 6.04
CA GLU A 309 -9.72 -20.26 4.92
C GLU A 309 -10.19 -21.31 3.90
N LEU A 310 -9.37 -22.31 3.63
CA LEU A 310 -9.72 -23.40 2.71
C LEU A 310 -10.96 -24.21 3.17
N LYS A 311 -11.24 -24.24 4.48
CA LYS A 311 -12.38 -24.96 5.05
C LYS A 311 -13.66 -24.11 5.16
N LYS A 312 -13.56 -22.81 4.98
CA LYS A 312 -14.75 -21.96 4.88
C LYS A 312 -15.50 -22.30 3.61
N SER A 313 -16.76 -22.66 3.74
CA SER A 313 -17.67 -23.00 2.63
C SER A 313 -18.45 -21.78 2.16
#